data_edcce91ca718b507da87a376b2f227f2
#
_entry.id   edcce91ca718b507da87a376b2f227f2
#
_cell.length_a   1.000
_cell.length_b   1.000
_cell.length_c   1.000
_cell.angle_alpha   90.00
_cell.angle_beta   90.00
_cell.angle_gamma   90.00
#
_symmetry.space_group_name_H-M   'P 1'
#
loop_
_entity.id
_entity.type
_entity.pdbx_description
1 polymer ?
#
loop_
_entity_poly.entity_id
_entity_poly.type
_entity_poly.pdbx_seq_one_letter_code
_entity_poly.pdbx_strand_id
1 'polypeptide(L)'
;MKFLKTAALTGIVIAAVVVLALEPASGASTDKNVASCNDNVLVGHGKAGWRSESSSAGPVGVRKWPLRKMAVMKNGDLVTKAGVLVEGSAPVLVKVPESLRERVFLYYGRGTKDRSISFAESNGFNEVEFQPCEDRPRTIWPGGLRVKGKGSVHLVVEAEGKTSVLKLGQPRPAR
;
A
#
# COMPACT_ATOMS: atom_id res chain seq x y z
N MET A 1 81.53 27.34 21.99
CA MET A 1 80.67 26.19 21.67
C MET A 1 79.25 26.48 22.17
N LYS A 2 78.34 26.85 21.29
CA LYS A 2 76.93 27.13 21.63
C LYS A 2 76.08 26.07 20.94
N PHE A 3 75.43 25.21 21.71
CA PHE A 3 74.51 24.21 21.21
C PHE A 3 73.13 24.86 20.99
N LEU A 4 72.66 24.91 19.74
CA LEU A 4 71.25 25.22 19.39
C LEU A 4 70.45 23.98 19.60
N LYS A 5 69.39 24.07 20.44
CA LYS A 5 68.37 23.08 20.56
C LYS A 5 67.20 23.40 19.58
N THR A 6 67.06 22.57 18.60
CA THR A 6 65.93 22.65 17.67
C THR A 6 64.73 21.96 18.28
N ALA A 7 63.61 22.68 18.52
CA ALA A 7 62.37 22.13 18.96
C ALA A 7 61.51 21.77 17.74
N ALA A 8 61.18 20.50 17.61
CA ALA A 8 60.24 20.02 16.59
C ALA A 8 58.80 20.20 17.10
N LEU A 9 58.02 21.04 16.40
CA LEU A 9 56.59 21.16 16.59
C LEU A 9 55.89 20.06 15.77
N THR A 10 55.31 19.08 16.47
CA THR A 10 54.46 18.06 15.86
C THR A 10 53.02 18.60 15.78
N GLY A 11 52.61 19.01 14.59
CA GLY A 11 51.27 19.46 14.31
C GLY A 11 50.31 18.26 14.21
N ILE A 12 49.36 18.15 15.14
CA ILE A 12 48.28 17.19 15.08
C ILE A 12 47.18 17.77 14.17
N VAL A 13 47.04 17.20 12.98
CA VAL A 13 45.92 17.50 12.08
C VAL A 13 44.72 16.66 12.54
N ILE A 14 43.75 17.30 13.19
CA ILE A 14 42.45 16.68 13.49
C ILE A 14 41.59 16.78 12.25
N ALA A 15 41.46 15.67 11.52
CA ALA A 15 40.49 15.55 10.44
C ALA A 15 39.07 15.42 11.04
N ALA A 16 38.30 16.51 10.97
CA ALA A 16 36.89 16.47 11.32
C ALA A 16 36.12 15.72 10.23
N VAL A 17 35.73 14.48 10.52
CA VAL A 17 34.80 13.71 9.69
C VAL A 17 33.40 14.29 9.88
N VAL A 18 32.95 15.10 8.93
CA VAL A 18 31.55 15.55 8.88
C VAL A 18 30.70 14.35 8.39
N VAL A 19 30.11 13.65 9.32
CA VAL A 19 29.05 12.68 9.01
C VAL A 19 27.81 13.47 8.62
N LEU A 20 27.58 13.64 7.32
CA LEU A 20 26.29 14.07 6.81
C LEU A 20 25.29 12.96 7.11
N ALA A 21 24.54 13.11 8.18
CA ALA A 21 23.33 12.32 8.41
C ALA A 21 22.36 12.66 7.27
N LEU A 22 22.24 11.75 6.29
CA LEU A 22 21.12 11.76 5.37
C LEU A 22 19.88 11.46 6.23
N GLU A 23 19.12 12.51 6.55
CA GLU A 23 17.79 12.35 7.12
C GLU A 23 16.96 11.56 6.10
N PRO A 24 16.36 10.42 6.50
CA PRO A 24 15.45 9.72 5.60
C PRO A 24 14.28 10.66 5.31
N ALA A 25 14.01 10.87 4.03
CA ALA A 25 12.91 11.68 3.55
C ALA A 25 11.62 11.27 4.28
N SER A 26 11.19 12.16 5.17
CA SER A 26 9.97 12.05 5.95
C SER A 26 8.79 11.98 4.99
N GLY A 27 7.97 10.94 5.07
CA GLY A 27 6.66 11.08 4.52
C GLY A 27 5.87 9.88 4.03
N ALA A 28 6.31 8.66 4.17
CA ALA A 28 5.38 7.54 4.01
C ALA A 28 4.95 7.10 5.42
N SER A 29 3.71 7.40 5.80
CA SER A 29 3.11 6.78 6.98
C SER A 29 3.19 5.27 6.77
N THR A 30 4.03 4.60 7.54
CA THR A 30 4.13 3.13 7.58
C THR A 30 2.97 2.52 8.37
N ASP A 31 1.88 3.27 8.53
CA ASP A 31 0.71 2.82 9.26
C ASP A 31 0.07 1.66 8.51
N LYS A 32 0.39 0.47 8.97
CA LYS A 32 -0.29 -0.75 8.59
C LYS A 32 -1.73 -0.67 9.07
N ASN A 33 -2.66 -0.59 8.14
CA ASN A 33 -4.07 -0.66 8.48
C ASN A 33 -4.54 -2.12 8.57
N VAL A 34 -5.46 -2.39 9.48
CA VAL A 34 -6.07 -3.71 9.65
C VAL A 34 -7.53 -3.65 9.24
N ALA A 35 -7.89 -4.50 8.28
CA ALA A 35 -9.27 -4.75 7.87
C ALA A 35 -9.74 -6.04 8.53
N SER A 36 -10.48 -5.92 9.62
CA SER A 36 -10.93 -7.06 10.43
C SER A 36 -12.31 -7.58 9.95
N CYS A 37 -12.68 -8.77 10.42
CA CYS A 37 -14.00 -9.34 10.20
C CYS A 37 -15.14 -8.43 10.70
N ASN A 38 -14.87 -7.56 11.68
CA ASN A 38 -15.84 -6.62 12.24
C ASN A 38 -16.03 -5.35 11.40
N ASP A 39 -15.25 -5.18 10.33
CA ASP A 39 -15.28 -4.00 9.48
C ASP A 39 -16.20 -4.24 8.28
N ASN A 40 -17.49 -3.87 8.36
CA ASN A 40 -18.46 -3.86 7.25
C ASN A 40 -18.24 -4.91 6.13
N VAL A 41 -17.98 -6.14 6.54
CA VAL A 41 -17.76 -7.25 5.61
C VAL A 41 -19.05 -7.50 4.83
N LEU A 42 -18.94 -7.56 3.51
CA LEU A 42 -20.07 -7.95 2.67
C LEU A 42 -20.31 -9.44 2.86
N VAL A 43 -21.38 -9.77 3.59
CA VAL A 43 -21.90 -11.12 3.69
C VAL A 43 -22.59 -11.45 2.37
N GLY A 44 -21.84 -12.00 1.45
CA GLY A 44 -22.41 -12.44 0.18
C GLY A 44 -21.86 -13.82 -0.13
N HIS A 45 -22.75 -14.75 -0.45
CA HIS A 45 -22.37 -15.93 -1.19
C HIS A 45 -21.77 -15.42 -2.51
N GLY A 46 -20.44 -15.26 -2.54
CA GLY A 46 -19.76 -14.84 -3.74
C GLY A 46 -20.21 -15.74 -4.88
N LYS A 47 -21.01 -15.17 -5.79
CA LYS A 47 -21.48 -15.89 -6.97
C LYS A 47 -20.27 -16.52 -7.65
N ALA A 48 -20.42 -17.71 -8.18
CA ALA A 48 -19.37 -18.46 -8.88
C ALA A 48 -18.61 -17.66 -9.95
N GLY A 49 -19.18 -16.53 -10.42
CA GLY A 49 -18.56 -15.62 -11.39
C GLY A 49 -17.52 -14.63 -10.85
N TRP A 50 -17.29 -14.52 -9.53
CA TRP A 50 -16.33 -13.54 -9.00
C TRP A 50 -14.91 -13.75 -9.55
N ARG A 51 -14.45 -15.00 -9.63
CA ARG A 51 -13.09 -15.32 -10.13
C ARG A 51 -12.88 -14.99 -11.59
N SER A 52 -13.88 -15.19 -12.43
CA SER A 52 -13.78 -14.91 -13.88
C SER A 52 -13.63 -13.42 -14.20
N GLU A 53 -14.13 -12.56 -13.30
CA GLU A 53 -14.08 -11.10 -13.46
C GLU A 53 -12.99 -10.42 -12.62
N SER A 54 -12.20 -11.18 -11.86
CA SER A 54 -11.23 -10.67 -10.90
C SER A 54 -9.80 -10.84 -11.36
N SER A 55 -8.93 -9.92 -10.97
CA SER A 55 -7.50 -10.18 -10.88
C SER A 55 -7.25 -10.88 -9.54
N SER A 56 -6.45 -11.94 -9.53
CA SER A 56 -6.16 -12.70 -8.31
C SER A 56 -4.68 -13.00 -8.16
N ALA A 57 -4.23 -13.09 -6.90
CA ALA A 57 -2.90 -13.53 -6.53
C ALA A 57 -2.98 -14.22 -5.17
N GLY A 58 -2.56 -15.48 -5.09
CA GLY A 58 -2.76 -16.30 -3.90
C GLY A 58 -4.24 -16.38 -3.51
N PRO A 59 -4.57 -16.19 -2.22
CA PRO A 59 -5.95 -16.20 -1.73
C PRO A 59 -6.72 -14.90 -2.01
N VAL A 60 -6.06 -13.86 -2.55
CA VAL A 60 -6.66 -12.54 -2.76
C VAL A 60 -7.23 -12.39 -4.16
N GLY A 61 -8.46 -11.90 -4.25
CA GLY A 61 -9.08 -11.46 -5.49
C GLY A 61 -9.52 -9.99 -5.40
N VAL A 62 -9.28 -9.24 -6.48
CA VAL A 62 -9.80 -7.88 -6.66
C VAL A 62 -10.54 -7.82 -7.97
N ARG A 63 -11.74 -7.29 -7.95
CA ARG A 63 -12.57 -7.22 -9.15
C ARG A 63 -11.89 -6.39 -10.24
N LYS A 64 -11.69 -6.96 -11.44
CA LYS A 64 -11.04 -6.27 -12.59
C LYS A 64 -11.77 -5.03 -13.05
N TRP A 65 -13.08 -5.04 -12.85
CA TRP A 65 -13.98 -4.05 -13.37
C TRP A 65 -13.70 -2.60 -12.93
N PRO A 66 -13.29 -2.35 -11.66
CA PRO A 66 -13.06 -1.00 -11.17
C PRO A 66 -11.99 -0.22 -11.91
N LEU A 67 -10.91 -0.89 -12.36
CA LEU A 67 -9.80 -0.17 -13.00
C LEU A 67 -10.07 0.31 -14.43
N ARG A 68 -11.10 -0.22 -15.07
CA ARG A 68 -11.50 0.22 -16.41
C ARG A 68 -12.40 1.45 -16.43
N LYS A 69 -13.00 1.80 -15.27
CA LYS A 69 -13.93 2.92 -15.12
C LYS A 69 -13.70 3.62 -13.78
N MET A 70 -12.56 4.28 -13.66
CA MET A 70 -12.25 5.05 -12.46
C MET A 70 -12.82 6.46 -12.57
N ALA A 71 -13.46 6.95 -11.53
CA ALA A 71 -13.88 8.34 -11.45
C ALA A 71 -12.66 9.25 -11.37
N VAL A 72 -12.73 10.40 -12.04
CA VAL A 72 -11.68 11.42 -11.98
C VAL A 72 -12.03 12.42 -10.89
N MET A 73 -11.13 12.62 -9.96
CA MET A 73 -11.24 13.65 -8.93
C MET A 73 -10.86 15.03 -9.45
N LYS A 74 -11.22 16.09 -8.70
CA LYS A 74 -10.88 17.48 -9.07
C LYS A 74 -9.37 17.72 -9.25
N ASN A 75 -8.54 16.99 -8.50
CA ASN A 75 -7.08 17.05 -8.59
C ASN A 75 -6.47 16.15 -9.69
N GLY A 76 -7.31 15.50 -10.50
CA GLY A 76 -6.87 14.59 -11.57
C GLY A 76 -6.57 13.15 -11.13
N ASP A 77 -6.66 12.83 -9.84
CA ASP A 77 -6.49 11.46 -9.35
C ASP A 77 -7.64 10.57 -9.83
N LEU A 78 -7.35 9.32 -10.03
CA LEU A 78 -8.32 8.29 -10.38
C LEU A 78 -8.73 7.51 -9.14
N VAL A 79 -10.03 7.37 -8.90
CA VAL A 79 -10.57 6.61 -7.77
C VAL A 79 -11.58 5.58 -8.21
N THR A 80 -11.59 4.45 -7.52
CA THR A 80 -12.56 3.39 -7.77
C THR A 80 -12.93 2.67 -6.49
N LYS A 81 -14.20 2.23 -6.42
CA LYS A 81 -14.63 1.25 -5.42
C LYS A 81 -14.22 -0.13 -5.91
N ALA A 82 -13.43 -0.83 -5.15
CA ALA A 82 -12.95 -2.17 -5.46
C ALA A 82 -13.07 -3.05 -4.21
N GLY A 83 -13.93 -4.05 -4.25
CA GLY A 83 -13.97 -5.04 -3.18
C GLY A 83 -12.73 -5.93 -3.23
N VAL A 84 -12.15 -6.21 -2.08
CA VAL A 84 -11.14 -7.25 -1.90
C VAL A 84 -11.81 -8.48 -1.32
N LEU A 85 -11.62 -9.60 -1.98
CA LEU A 85 -12.03 -10.92 -1.51
C LEU A 85 -10.79 -11.67 -1.04
N VAL A 86 -10.86 -12.27 0.15
CA VAL A 86 -9.86 -13.23 0.63
C VAL A 86 -10.52 -14.58 0.83
N GLU A 87 -9.92 -15.63 0.27
CA GLU A 87 -10.31 -17.02 0.46
C GLU A 87 -9.52 -17.62 1.62
N GLY A 88 -10.21 -18.41 2.46
CA GLY A 88 -9.62 -18.99 3.68
C GLY A 88 -9.74 -18.07 4.89
N SER A 89 -9.14 -18.50 6.00
CA SER A 89 -9.19 -17.84 7.31
C SER A 89 -7.84 -17.25 7.74
N ALA A 90 -6.76 -17.54 7.01
CA ALA A 90 -5.44 -17.01 7.35
C ALA A 90 -5.34 -15.51 7.02
N PRO A 91 -4.68 -14.72 7.88
CA PRO A 91 -4.41 -13.31 7.58
C PRO A 91 -3.61 -13.12 6.30
N VAL A 92 -3.92 -12.06 5.57
CA VAL A 92 -3.27 -11.71 4.31
C VAL A 92 -2.84 -10.26 4.32
N LEU A 93 -1.59 -9.99 3.98
CA LEU A 93 -1.07 -8.64 3.85
C LEU A 93 -1.02 -8.25 2.37
N VAL A 94 -1.69 -7.13 2.05
CA VAL A 94 -1.66 -6.52 0.72
C VAL A 94 -0.87 -5.23 0.80
N LYS A 95 0.17 -5.12 -0.03
CA LYS A 95 1.09 -3.99 -0.04
C LYS A 95 1.13 -3.30 -1.40
N VAL A 96 1.27 -2.00 -1.37
CA VAL A 96 1.70 -1.21 -2.52
C VAL A 96 3.23 -1.32 -2.61
N PRO A 97 3.80 -1.76 -3.75
CA PRO A 97 5.25 -1.79 -3.92
C PRO A 97 5.88 -0.42 -3.71
N GLU A 98 7.12 -0.37 -3.24
CA GLU A 98 7.85 0.87 -2.95
C GLU A 98 7.79 1.87 -4.12
N SER A 99 8.00 1.39 -5.33
CA SER A 99 7.97 2.22 -6.56
C SER A 99 6.59 2.84 -6.87
N LEU A 100 5.54 2.44 -6.18
CA LEU A 100 4.17 2.93 -6.38
C LEU A 100 3.58 3.62 -5.14
N ARG A 101 4.28 3.68 -4.00
CA ARG A 101 3.74 4.18 -2.72
C ARG A 101 3.23 5.62 -2.77
N GLU A 102 3.84 6.47 -3.57
CA GLU A 102 3.37 7.86 -3.73
C GLU A 102 2.21 8.01 -4.72
N ARG A 103 1.89 6.94 -5.45
CA ARG A 103 0.91 6.95 -6.53
C ARG A 103 -0.33 6.12 -6.24
N VAL A 104 -0.22 5.04 -5.49
CA VAL A 104 -1.30 4.08 -5.24
C VAL A 104 -1.61 4.04 -3.76
N PHE A 105 -2.88 4.17 -3.43
CA PHE A 105 -3.37 4.19 -2.05
C PHE A 105 -4.55 3.24 -1.90
N LEU A 106 -4.56 2.49 -0.80
CA LEU A 106 -5.58 1.53 -0.45
C LEU A 106 -6.53 2.13 0.59
N TYR A 107 -7.82 1.87 0.45
CA TYR A 107 -8.87 2.37 1.33
C TYR A 107 -9.73 1.20 1.80
N TYR A 108 -9.24 0.48 2.80
CA TYR A 108 -9.92 -0.67 3.42
C TYR A 108 -9.79 -0.59 4.94
N GLY A 109 -10.71 -1.23 5.69
CA GLY A 109 -10.68 -1.32 7.14
C GLY A 109 -11.32 -0.13 7.86
N ARG A 110 -10.96 0.07 9.13
CA ARG A 110 -11.64 0.99 10.05
C ARG A 110 -11.71 2.44 9.59
N GLY A 111 -10.69 2.93 8.92
CA GLY A 111 -10.65 4.29 8.40
C GLY A 111 -11.66 4.56 7.27
N THR A 112 -12.35 3.53 6.75
CA THR A 112 -13.31 3.66 5.66
C THR A 112 -14.78 3.62 6.10
N LYS A 113 -15.05 3.48 7.41
CA LYS A 113 -16.44 3.43 7.94
C LYS A 113 -17.18 4.73 7.76
N ASP A 114 -16.49 5.83 7.83
CA ASP A 114 -17.09 7.13 7.57
C ASP A 114 -17.17 7.34 6.05
N ARG A 115 -18.37 7.14 5.51
CA ARG A 115 -18.65 7.43 4.09
C ARG A 115 -18.48 8.90 3.75
N SER A 116 -18.34 9.78 4.75
CA SER A 116 -18.09 11.20 4.60
C SER A 116 -16.61 11.53 4.36
N ILE A 117 -15.68 10.63 4.76
CA ILE A 117 -14.28 10.80 4.41
C ILE A 117 -14.17 10.50 2.91
N SER A 118 -14.19 11.56 2.14
CA SER A 118 -14.00 11.47 0.71
C SER A 118 -12.60 10.88 0.45
N PHE A 119 -12.43 10.10 -0.62
CA PHE A 119 -11.12 9.66 -1.10
C PHE A 119 -10.12 10.83 -1.27
N ALA A 120 -10.61 12.06 -1.19
CA ALA A 120 -9.84 13.29 -1.30
C ALA A 120 -9.15 13.68 0.01
N GLU A 121 -9.75 13.37 1.14
CA GLU A 121 -9.35 13.91 2.46
C GLU A 121 -8.46 12.95 3.24
N SER A 122 -8.54 11.64 2.96
CA SER A 122 -7.65 10.68 3.60
C SER A 122 -6.45 10.36 2.71
N ASN A 123 -5.28 10.20 3.33
CA ASN A 123 -4.07 9.83 2.59
C ASN A 123 -4.09 8.38 2.08
N GLY A 124 -5.05 7.54 2.53
CA GLY A 124 -5.06 6.10 2.28
C GLY A 124 -3.87 5.38 2.91
N PHE A 125 -3.75 4.10 2.63
CA PHE A 125 -2.69 3.26 3.19
C PHE A 125 -1.87 2.62 2.08
N ASN A 126 -0.59 2.38 2.34
CA ASN A 126 0.24 1.60 1.44
C ASN A 126 0.23 0.10 1.79
N GLU A 127 -0.22 -0.24 2.99
CA GLU A 127 -0.29 -1.61 3.48
C GLU A 127 -1.61 -1.83 4.22
N VAL A 128 -2.27 -2.95 3.93
CA VAL A 128 -3.49 -3.38 4.60
C VAL A 128 -3.40 -4.86 4.92
N GLU A 129 -3.54 -5.20 6.20
CA GLU A 129 -3.71 -6.59 6.63
C GLU A 129 -5.19 -6.92 6.67
N PHE A 130 -5.60 -7.91 5.91
CA PHE A 130 -6.94 -8.46 5.93
C PHE A 130 -6.98 -9.65 6.88
N GLN A 131 -7.89 -9.58 7.86
CA GLN A 131 -8.14 -10.66 8.83
C GLN A 131 -9.50 -11.30 8.54
N PRO A 132 -9.54 -12.41 7.76
CA PRO A 132 -10.77 -13.07 7.37
C PRO A 132 -11.59 -13.56 8.57
N CYS A 133 -12.89 -13.75 8.34
CA CYS A 133 -13.77 -14.36 9.33
C CYS A 133 -13.49 -15.85 9.39
N GLU A 134 -13.26 -16.38 10.59
CA GLU A 134 -12.91 -17.79 10.81
C GLU A 134 -14.05 -18.76 10.41
N ASP A 135 -15.31 -18.30 10.56
CA ASP A 135 -16.50 -19.06 10.26
C ASP A 135 -16.89 -19.07 8.77
N ARG A 136 -16.05 -18.47 7.90
CA ARG A 136 -16.37 -18.28 6.49
C ARG A 136 -15.25 -18.71 5.56
N PRO A 137 -15.57 -19.43 4.49
CA PRO A 137 -14.58 -19.81 3.48
C PRO A 137 -14.09 -18.61 2.67
N ARG A 138 -14.81 -17.47 2.73
CA ARG A 138 -14.50 -16.24 1.99
C ARG A 138 -14.99 -15.02 2.76
N THR A 139 -14.15 -14.00 2.76
CA THR A 139 -14.48 -12.71 3.33
C THR A 139 -14.28 -11.62 2.29
N ILE A 140 -15.24 -10.68 2.17
CA ILE A 140 -15.18 -9.58 1.20
C ILE A 140 -15.22 -8.26 1.96
N TRP A 141 -14.21 -7.43 1.75
CA TRP A 141 -14.20 -6.06 2.27
C TRP A 141 -14.55 -5.06 1.18
N PRO A 142 -15.55 -4.20 1.41
CA PRO A 142 -15.74 -3.03 0.59
C PRO A 142 -14.61 -2.05 0.82
N GLY A 143 -14.23 -1.36 -0.24
CA GLY A 143 -13.14 -0.40 -0.19
C GLY A 143 -12.83 0.14 -1.56
N GLY A 144 -11.60 0.57 -1.77
CA GLY A 144 -11.20 1.11 -3.06
C GLY A 144 -9.73 1.41 -3.19
N LEU A 145 -9.41 1.95 -4.35
CA LEU A 145 -8.08 2.43 -4.69
C LEU A 145 -8.14 3.86 -5.20
N ARG A 146 -7.13 4.64 -4.85
CA ARG A 146 -6.79 5.92 -5.50
C ARG A 146 -5.47 5.76 -6.23
N VAL A 147 -5.40 6.27 -7.44
CA VAL A 147 -4.20 6.23 -8.27
C VAL A 147 -3.90 7.63 -8.79
N LYS A 148 -2.72 8.13 -8.49
CA LYS A 148 -2.19 9.38 -9.04
C LYS A 148 -1.49 9.10 -10.37
N GLY A 149 -1.84 9.87 -11.39
CA GLY A 149 -1.18 9.80 -12.69
C GLY A 149 -1.48 8.52 -13.48
N LYS A 150 -0.65 8.26 -14.49
CA LYS A 150 -0.79 7.14 -15.44
C LYS A 150 0.19 6.02 -15.12
N GLY A 151 -0.06 4.83 -15.64
CA GLY A 151 0.82 3.66 -15.55
C GLY A 151 0.15 2.45 -14.95
N SER A 152 0.77 1.30 -15.10
CA SER A 152 0.24 0.04 -14.57
C SER A 152 0.26 0.03 -13.04
N VAL A 153 -0.77 -0.58 -12.47
CA VAL A 153 -0.91 -0.82 -11.03
C VAL A 153 -0.78 -2.30 -10.76
N HIS A 154 0.04 -2.62 -9.78
CA HIS A 154 0.15 -3.95 -9.20
C HIS A 154 0.34 -3.84 -7.70
N LEU A 155 -0.06 -4.87 -6.99
CA LEU A 155 0.06 -4.99 -5.54
C LEU A 155 0.85 -6.25 -5.22
N VAL A 156 1.47 -6.26 -4.06
CA VAL A 156 2.12 -7.45 -3.49
C VAL A 156 1.17 -8.07 -2.49
N VAL A 157 1.00 -9.37 -2.57
CA VAL A 157 0.18 -10.17 -1.64
C VAL A 157 1.09 -11.12 -0.90
N GLU A 158 1.09 -11.03 0.41
CA GLU A 158 1.82 -11.94 1.30
C GLU A 158 0.81 -12.75 2.12
N ALA A 159 0.85 -14.06 1.97
CA ALA A 159 -0.02 -15.00 2.66
C ALA A 159 0.71 -16.31 2.90
N GLU A 160 0.62 -16.87 4.11
CA GLU A 160 1.19 -18.18 4.47
C GLU A 160 2.67 -18.30 4.09
N GLY A 161 3.47 -17.26 4.30
CA GLY A 161 4.89 -17.21 3.97
C GLY A 161 5.22 -17.14 2.48
N LYS A 162 4.20 -16.99 1.60
CA LYS A 162 4.37 -16.85 0.15
C LYS A 162 4.08 -15.43 -0.29
N THR A 163 4.84 -14.96 -1.26
CA THR A 163 4.64 -13.65 -1.90
C THR A 163 4.17 -13.86 -3.34
N SER A 164 3.16 -13.10 -3.74
CA SER A 164 2.61 -13.10 -5.10
C SER A 164 2.29 -11.68 -5.56
N VAL A 165 2.20 -11.49 -6.88
CA VAL A 165 1.93 -10.18 -7.49
C VAL A 165 0.54 -10.15 -8.09
N LEU A 166 -0.29 -9.24 -7.59
CA LEU A 166 -1.64 -8.98 -8.07
C LEU A 166 -1.60 -7.88 -9.13
N LYS A 167 -1.68 -8.24 -10.39
CA LYS A 167 -1.66 -7.30 -11.52
C LYS A 167 -3.06 -6.73 -11.76
N LEU A 168 -3.23 -5.43 -11.57
CA LEU A 168 -4.49 -4.73 -11.79
C LEU A 168 -4.58 -4.05 -13.17
N GLY A 169 -3.45 -3.83 -13.83
CA GLY A 169 -3.39 -3.21 -15.16
C GLY A 169 -3.35 -1.69 -15.12
N GLN A 170 -3.71 -1.05 -16.24
CA GLN A 170 -3.72 0.41 -16.35
C GLN A 170 -5.10 0.96 -15.99
N PRO A 171 -5.18 1.90 -15.03
CA PRO A 171 -6.41 2.61 -14.74
C PRO A 171 -6.83 3.48 -15.94
N ARG A 172 -8.13 3.52 -16.20
CA ARG A 172 -8.71 4.36 -17.25
C ARG A 172 -9.85 5.20 -16.65
N PRO A 173 -9.94 6.49 -17.01
CA PRO A 173 -11.07 7.30 -16.59
C PRO A 173 -12.37 6.73 -17.16
N ALA A 174 -13.45 6.87 -16.40
CA ALA A 174 -14.80 6.63 -16.93
C ALA A 174 -15.08 7.67 -18.02
N ARG A 175 -15.56 7.23 -19.14
CA ARG A 175 -16.09 8.11 -20.19
C ARG A 175 -17.51 8.51 -19.83
#